data_d5ac4cf78b9d3877bd0f3fa6676ea310
#
_entry.id   d5ac4cf78b9d3877bd0f3fa6676ea310
#
_cell.length_a   1.000
_cell.length_b   1.000
_cell.length_c   1.000
_cell.angle_alpha   90.00
_cell.angle_beta   90.00
_cell.angle_gamma   90.00
#
_symmetry.space_group_name_H-M   'P 1'
#
loop_
_entity.id
_entity.type
_entity.pdbx_description
1 polymer ?
#
loop_
_entity_poly.entity_id
_entity_poly.type
_entity_poly.pdbx_seq_one_letter_code
_entity_poly.pdbx_strand_id
1 'polypeptide(L)' 'MVKSLLDVNAGDEVTIVKYNDGGNTDLKRHLLGMGFVRGSKIKIQKVAPLGDPIELTVRGYELSIRKADAEMIEVEGDE' A
#
# COMPACT_ATOMS: atom_id res chain seq x y z
N MET A 1 -3.20 4.88 -14.00
CA MET A 1 -1.73 4.75 -14.11
C MET A 1 -1.21 3.88 -12.97
N VAL A 2 -0.45 2.86 -13.31
CA VAL A 2 0.17 1.98 -12.31
C VAL A 2 1.42 2.64 -11.74
N LYS A 3 1.56 2.61 -10.43
CA LYS A 3 2.72 3.18 -9.76
C LYS A 3 3.03 2.38 -8.50
N SER A 4 4.21 2.60 -7.94
CA SER A 4 4.57 2.00 -6.66
C SER A 4 3.78 2.67 -5.54
N LEU A 5 3.51 1.92 -4.48
CA LEU A 5 2.92 2.49 -3.28
C LEU A 5 3.83 3.56 -2.65
N LEU A 6 5.09 3.62 -3.07
CA LEU A 6 6.02 4.67 -2.63
C LEU A 6 5.65 6.05 -3.19
N ASP A 7 4.91 6.06 -4.30
CA ASP A 7 4.63 7.31 -5.04
C ASP A 7 3.29 7.93 -4.71
N VAL A 8 2.62 7.46 -3.66
CA VAL A 8 1.32 8.00 -3.27
C VAL A 8 1.48 9.21 -2.36
N ASN A 9 0.43 10.03 -2.34
CA ASN A 9 0.38 11.20 -1.47
C ASN A 9 -0.80 11.09 -0.51
N ALA A 10 -0.72 11.80 0.60
CA ALA A 10 -1.82 11.83 1.56
C ALA A 10 -3.10 12.30 0.86
N GLY A 11 -4.19 11.60 1.12
CA GLY A 11 -5.48 11.87 0.49
C GLY A 11 -5.76 11.06 -0.76
N ASP A 12 -4.75 10.40 -1.33
CA ASP A 12 -4.95 9.58 -2.52
C ASP A 12 -5.78 8.34 -2.21
N GLU A 13 -6.59 7.94 -3.19
CA GLU A 13 -7.23 6.64 -3.17
C GLU A 13 -6.66 5.83 -4.31
N VAL A 14 -6.20 4.63 -4.03
CA VAL A 14 -5.57 3.77 -5.02
C VAL A 14 -6.07 2.34 -4.88
N THR A 15 -5.91 1.56 -5.94
CA THR A 15 -6.30 0.15 -5.96
C THR A 15 -5.04 -0.69 -6.10
N ILE A 16 -4.94 -1.74 -5.30
CA ILE A 16 -3.80 -2.67 -5.38
C ILE A 16 -3.92 -3.47 -6.68
N VAL A 17 -2.86 -3.45 -7.49
CA VAL A 17 -2.87 -4.20 -8.75
C VAL A 17 -1.95 -5.42 -8.69
N LYS A 18 -0.88 -5.35 -7.92
CA LYS A 18 -0.01 -6.53 -7.83
C LYS A 18 1.05 -6.36 -6.73
N TYR A 19 1.55 -7.50 -6.28
CA TYR A 19 2.73 -7.57 -5.43
C TYR A 19 3.92 -8.04 -6.26
N ASN A 20 5.05 -7.37 -6.14
CA ASN A 20 6.26 -7.79 -6.81
C ASN A 20 6.97 -8.88 -6.00
N ASP A 21 7.68 -9.76 -6.69
CA ASP A 21 8.47 -10.79 -6.03
C ASP A 21 9.69 -10.19 -5.33
N GLY A 22 10.22 -10.94 -4.38
CA GLY A 22 11.46 -10.57 -3.69
C GLY A 22 11.27 -9.84 -2.38
N GLY A 23 10.05 -9.62 -1.96
CA GLY A 23 9.77 -8.97 -0.70
C GLY A 23 9.70 -9.95 0.47
N ASN A 24 9.33 -9.44 1.62
CA ASN A 24 9.13 -10.23 2.83
C ASN A 24 7.86 -11.07 2.70
N THR A 25 8.02 -12.39 2.57
CA THR A 25 6.90 -13.31 2.38
C THR A 25 5.97 -13.32 3.57
N ASP A 26 6.50 -13.22 4.78
CA ASP A 26 5.68 -13.21 5.99
C ASP A 26 4.82 -11.95 6.06
N LEU A 27 5.40 -10.82 5.72
CA LEU A 27 4.67 -9.56 5.67
C LEU A 27 3.57 -9.61 4.62
N LYS A 28 3.89 -10.12 3.43
CA LYS A 28 2.91 -10.26 2.35
C LYS A 28 1.72 -11.09 2.80
N ARG A 29 1.99 -12.22 3.45
CA ARG A 29 0.95 -13.11 3.96
C ARG A 29 0.09 -12.41 5.01
N HIS A 30 0.73 -11.66 5.89
CA HIS A 30 0.04 -10.89 6.92
C HIS A 30 -0.89 -9.85 6.30
N LEU A 31 -0.40 -9.10 5.32
CA LEU A 31 -1.19 -8.08 4.63
C LEU A 31 -2.37 -8.70 3.89
N LEU A 32 -2.16 -9.83 3.23
CA LEU A 32 -3.25 -10.53 2.52
C LEU A 32 -4.35 -10.95 3.51
N GLY A 33 -3.95 -11.40 4.69
CA GLY A 33 -4.91 -11.77 5.74
C GLY A 33 -5.74 -10.61 6.25
N MET A 34 -5.25 -9.38 6.09
CA MET A 34 -5.95 -8.17 6.50
C MET A 34 -6.79 -7.55 5.38
N GLY A 35 -6.88 -8.23 4.24
CA GLY A 35 -7.65 -7.71 3.12
C GLY A 35 -6.86 -6.87 2.14
N PHE A 36 -5.55 -6.81 2.29
CA PHE A 36 -4.66 -6.06 1.41
C PHE A 36 -4.37 -6.87 0.16
N VAL A 37 -5.44 -7.16 -0.60
CA VAL A 37 -5.39 -8.06 -1.75
C VAL A 37 -5.54 -7.29 -3.06
N ARG A 38 -5.16 -7.92 -4.16
CA ARG A 38 -5.32 -7.32 -5.48
C ARG A 38 -6.79 -6.94 -5.70
N GLY A 39 -7.02 -5.72 -6.18
CA GLY A 39 -8.35 -5.19 -6.38
C GLY A 39 -8.91 -4.42 -5.20
N SER A 40 -8.23 -4.45 -4.05
CA SER A 40 -8.69 -3.71 -2.88
C SER A 40 -8.35 -2.23 -3.01
N LYS A 41 -9.27 -1.39 -2.55
CA LYS A 41 -9.04 0.06 -2.51
C LYS A 41 -8.37 0.44 -1.21
N ILE A 42 -7.40 1.34 -1.32
CA ILE A 42 -6.66 1.86 -0.19
C ILE A 42 -6.82 3.37 -0.17
N LYS A 43 -7.05 3.92 1.01
CA LYS A 43 -7.02 5.36 1.18
C LYS A 43 -5.74 5.73 1.94
N ILE A 44 -4.94 6.61 1.35
CA ILE A 44 -3.71 7.06 2.00
C ILE A 44 -4.07 8.17 2.97
N GLN A 45 -3.85 7.92 4.24
CA GLN A 45 -4.19 8.89 5.29
C GLN A 45 -3.06 9.88 5.53
N LYS A 46 -1.83 9.37 5.56
CA LYS A 46 -0.69 10.20 5.88
C LYS A 46 0.60 9.57 5.33
N VAL A 47 1.51 10.42 4.90
CA VAL A 47 2.85 9.99 4.50
C VAL A 47 3.83 10.79 5.36
N ALA A 48 4.70 10.12 6.10
CA ALA A 48 5.68 10.78 6.94
C ALA A 48 6.62 11.63 6.07
N PRO A 49 7.27 12.66 6.63
CA PRO A 49 8.10 13.59 5.85
C PRO A 49 9.16 12.94 4.96
N LEU A 50 9.69 11.79 5.38
CA LEU A 50 10.70 11.05 4.59
C LEU A 50 10.10 9.89 3.81
N GLY A 51 8.76 9.82 3.73
CA GLY A 51 8.08 8.74 3.03
C GLY A 51 8.00 7.44 3.83
N ASP A 52 8.33 7.45 5.11
CA ASP A 52 8.37 6.26 5.94
C ASP A 52 7.98 6.59 7.37
N PRO A 53 6.90 6.02 7.90
CA PRO A 53 5.99 5.08 7.25
C PRO A 53 4.87 5.76 6.43
N ILE A 54 4.14 4.94 5.70
CA ILE A 54 2.93 5.38 4.99
C ILE A 54 1.74 4.84 5.79
N GLU A 55 0.86 5.73 6.24
CA GLU A 55 -0.34 5.33 6.97
C GLU A 55 -1.52 5.31 6.02
N LEU A 56 -2.23 4.19 6.00
CA LEU A 56 -3.35 4.00 5.09
C LEU A 56 -4.47 3.20 5.74
N THR A 57 -5.61 3.21 5.08
CA THR A 57 -6.78 2.43 5.50
C THR A 57 -7.16 1.48 4.37
N VAL A 58 -7.39 0.21 4.71
CA VAL A 58 -7.88 -0.79 3.78
C VAL A 58 -8.95 -1.61 4.48
N ARG A 59 -10.13 -1.69 3.88
CA ARG A 59 -11.27 -2.43 4.42
C ARG A 59 -11.58 -2.10 5.88
N GLY A 60 -11.42 -0.84 6.25
CA GLY A 60 -11.69 -0.40 7.61
C GLY A 60 -10.55 -0.63 8.60
N TYR A 61 -9.46 -1.24 8.17
CA TYR A 61 -8.27 -1.42 8.99
C TYR A 61 -7.28 -0.31 8.73
N GLU A 62 -6.70 0.22 9.79
CA GLU A 62 -5.64 1.21 9.68
C GLU A 62 -4.31 0.49 9.74
N LEU A 63 -3.46 0.74 8.77
CA LEU A 63 -2.16 0.11 8.64
C LEU A 63 -1.06 1.13 8.47
N SER A 64 0.12 0.78 8.96
CA SER A 64 1.33 1.56 8.76
C SER A 64 2.30 0.67 7.98
N ILE A 65 2.68 1.10 6.78
CA ILE A 65 3.54 0.33 5.89
C ILE A 65 4.88 1.03 5.77
N ARG A 66 5.96 0.29 6.00
CA ARG A 66 7.29 0.84 5.85
C ARG A 66 7.64 1.02 4.38
N LYS A 67 8.48 2.01 4.11
CA LYS A 67 8.93 2.31 2.75
C LYS A 67 9.48 1.08 2.03
N ALA A 68 10.33 0.30 2.71
CA ALA A 68 10.92 -0.90 2.12
C ALA A 68 9.86 -1.92 1.70
N ASP A 69 8.74 -1.99 2.43
CA ASP A 69 7.67 -2.92 2.14
C ASP A 69 6.75 -2.36 1.05
N ALA A 70 6.58 -1.06 1.01
CA ALA A 70 5.75 -0.41 0.00
C ALA A 70 6.34 -0.56 -1.40
N GLU A 71 7.64 -0.74 -1.51
CA GLU A 71 8.31 -0.92 -2.79
C GLU A 71 7.77 -2.10 -3.59
N MET A 72 7.35 -3.17 -2.90
CA MET A 72 6.89 -4.38 -3.58
C MET A 72 5.41 -4.35 -3.96
N ILE A 73 4.73 -3.27 -3.64
CA ILE A 73 3.30 -3.14 -3.90
C ILE A 73 3.06 -2.15 -5.02
N GLU A 74 2.38 -2.61 -6.08
CA GLU A 74 1.99 -1.74 -7.17
C GLU A 74 0.52 -1.42 -7.07
N VAL A 75 0.19 -0.16 -7.29
CA VAL A 75 -1.17 0.35 -7.16
C VAL A 75 -1.54 1.17 -8.39
N GLU A 76 -2.84 1.34 -8.59
CA GLU A 76 -3.38 2.17 -9.66
C GLU A 76 -4.18 3.29 -9.03
N GLY A 77 -3.91 4.51 -9.46
CA GLY A 77 -4.60 5.67 -8.93
C GLY A 77 -6.06 5.72 -9.39
N ASP A 78 -6.94 6.06 -8.46
CA ASP A 78 -8.36 6.27 -8.74
C ASP A 78 -8.57 7.74 -9.06
N GLU A 79 -8.68 8.05 -10.34
CA GLU A 79 -9.00 9.41 -10.77
C GLU A 79 -10.26 9.45 -11.57
#